data_628f4ed772386d37f7ae236b60cc3cb9
#
_entry.id   628f4ed772386d37f7ae236b60cc3cb9
#
_cell.length_a   1.000
_cell.length_b   1.000
_cell.length_c   1.000
_cell.angle_alpha   90.00
_cell.angle_beta   90.00
_cell.angle_gamma   90.00
#
_symmetry.space_group_name_H-M   'P 1'
#
loop_
_entity.id
_entity.type
_entity.pdbx_description
1 polymer ?
#
loop_
_entity_poly.entity_id
_entity_poly.type
_entity_poly.pdbx_seq_one_letter_code
_entity_poly.pdbx_strand_id
1 'polypeptide(L)'
;MKFFKNKTDDFFRWVKGTELVELDDIDVSEDPVRPELTLGWRITKGRKIYGLKYEDEIEGIICVAYTNEIPHSVKELDMMSELVHMKEEKPTIAIAYTDWSRKRGAGREIIQKVLDHAKQSGIERVVTLSPLTPMATHFHIKNGAKQISINDTTQNFEYELRS
;
A
#
# COMPACT_ATOMS: atom_id res chain seq x y z
N MET A 1 29.68 -13.90 4.97
CA MET A 1 28.99 -13.72 6.24
C MET A 1 27.80 -12.80 6.07
N LYS A 2 26.66 -13.20 6.60
CA LYS A 2 25.40 -12.48 6.44
C LYS A 2 25.47 -11.01 6.89
N PHE A 3 26.18 -10.73 7.97
CA PHE A 3 26.29 -9.38 8.53
C PHE A 3 26.97 -8.38 7.57
N PHE A 4 28.08 -8.76 6.95
CA PHE A 4 28.76 -7.89 5.99
C PHE A 4 27.97 -7.73 4.70
N LYS A 5 27.31 -8.81 4.24
CA LYS A 5 26.46 -8.77 3.07
C LYS A 5 25.31 -7.78 3.26
N ASN A 6 24.68 -7.78 4.44
CA ASN A 6 23.58 -6.84 4.74
C ASN A 6 24.05 -5.40 4.73
N LYS A 7 25.23 -5.10 5.31
CA LYS A 7 25.79 -3.73 5.29
C LYS A 7 26.11 -3.26 3.88
N THR A 8 26.64 -4.14 3.05
CA THR A 8 26.94 -3.83 1.66
C THR A 8 25.68 -3.55 0.88
N ASP A 9 24.63 -4.39 1.07
CA ASP A 9 23.33 -4.17 0.44
C ASP A 9 22.72 -2.83 0.86
N ASP A 10 22.77 -2.48 2.15
CA ASP A 10 22.24 -1.21 2.66
C ASP A 10 22.97 -0.01 2.04
N PHE A 11 24.29 -0.10 1.89
CA PHE A 11 25.07 0.94 1.24
C PHE A 11 24.67 1.12 -0.23
N PHE A 12 24.57 0.03 -0.98
CA PHE A 12 24.18 0.09 -2.39
C PHE A 12 22.75 0.60 -2.56
N ARG A 13 21.85 0.21 -1.67
CA ARG A 13 20.47 0.73 -1.68
C ARG A 13 20.46 2.23 -1.43
N TRP A 14 21.29 2.73 -0.53
CA TRP A 14 21.40 4.17 -0.27
C TRP A 14 21.90 4.93 -1.48
N VAL A 15 22.90 4.39 -2.19
CA VAL A 15 23.50 5.04 -3.37
C VAL A 15 22.59 4.97 -4.59
N LYS A 16 22.06 3.79 -4.90
CA LYS A 16 21.21 3.58 -6.08
C LYS A 16 19.75 3.92 -5.83
N GLY A 17 19.31 3.78 -4.58
CA GLY A 17 17.93 3.99 -4.19
C GLY A 17 16.98 2.90 -4.67
N THR A 18 15.78 2.95 -4.15
CA THR A 18 14.67 2.13 -4.59
C THR A 18 13.68 2.99 -5.36
N GLU A 19 12.85 2.36 -6.17
CA GLU A 19 11.89 3.03 -7.01
C GLU A 19 10.50 2.44 -6.82
N LEU A 20 9.49 3.29 -6.71
CA LEU A 20 8.10 2.84 -6.74
C LEU A 20 7.68 2.70 -8.19
N VAL A 21 7.29 1.50 -8.57
CA VAL A 21 6.84 1.21 -9.94
C VAL A 21 5.42 0.67 -9.92
N GLU A 22 4.67 0.96 -10.98
CA GLU A 22 3.33 0.41 -11.16
C GLU A 22 3.46 -0.99 -11.79
N LEU A 23 2.72 -1.95 -11.24
CA LEU A 23 2.72 -3.34 -11.71
C LEU A 23 1.37 -3.69 -12.29
N ASP A 24 1.37 -4.42 -13.40
CA ASP A 24 0.16 -4.93 -14.05
C ASP A 24 0.00 -6.45 -13.89
N ASP A 25 0.97 -7.10 -13.28
CA ASP A 25 0.97 -8.53 -13.00
C ASP A 25 1.68 -8.85 -11.70
N ILE A 26 1.04 -9.69 -10.88
CA ILE A 26 1.60 -10.23 -9.64
C ILE A 26 1.03 -11.64 -9.43
N ASP A 27 1.69 -12.42 -8.58
CA ASP A 27 1.10 -13.66 -8.08
C ASP A 27 0.23 -13.32 -6.86
N VAL A 28 -1.08 -13.26 -7.05
CA VAL A 28 -2.03 -12.89 -5.97
C VAL A 28 -2.02 -13.90 -4.83
N SER A 29 -1.55 -15.14 -5.06
CA SER A 29 -1.42 -16.13 -4.00
C SER A 29 -0.36 -15.78 -2.95
N GLU A 30 0.55 -14.87 -3.29
CA GLU A 30 1.53 -14.35 -2.32
C GLU A 30 0.90 -13.38 -1.31
N ASP A 31 -0.28 -12.82 -1.59
CA ASP A 31 -0.93 -11.87 -0.70
C ASP A 31 -1.40 -12.56 0.58
N PRO A 32 -0.80 -12.25 1.74
CA PRO A 32 -1.16 -12.92 2.98
C PRO A 32 -2.47 -12.40 3.59
N VAL A 33 -2.99 -11.30 3.07
CA VAL A 33 -4.13 -10.59 3.66
C VAL A 33 -5.40 -10.78 2.85
N ARG A 34 -5.34 -10.60 1.54
CA ARG A 34 -6.52 -10.63 0.67
C ARG A 34 -6.29 -11.46 -0.60
N PRO A 35 -5.94 -12.74 -0.44
CA PRO A 35 -5.66 -13.60 -1.62
C PRO A 35 -6.88 -13.83 -2.50
N GLU A 36 -8.10 -13.59 -1.97
CA GLU A 36 -9.35 -13.73 -2.70
C GLU A 36 -9.60 -12.64 -3.75
N LEU A 37 -8.90 -11.50 -3.66
CA LEU A 37 -9.05 -10.44 -4.65
C LEU A 37 -8.25 -10.77 -5.91
N THR A 38 -8.94 -10.81 -7.05
CA THR A 38 -8.32 -11.17 -8.33
C THR A 38 -7.34 -10.11 -8.82
N LEU A 39 -6.42 -10.50 -9.68
CA LEU A 39 -5.50 -9.56 -10.34
C LEU A 39 -6.29 -8.49 -11.11
N GLY A 40 -7.31 -8.91 -11.87
CA GLY A 40 -8.13 -8.00 -12.66
C GLY A 40 -8.82 -6.94 -11.80
N TRP A 41 -9.31 -7.30 -10.63
CA TRP A 41 -9.92 -6.33 -9.72
C TRP A 41 -8.90 -5.28 -9.27
N ARG A 42 -7.67 -5.70 -8.99
CA ARG A 42 -6.61 -4.83 -8.42
C ARG A 42 -6.07 -3.79 -9.40
N ILE A 43 -6.25 -4.00 -10.70
CA ILE A 43 -5.65 -3.14 -11.74
C ILE A 43 -6.70 -2.42 -12.59
N THR A 44 -7.98 -2.55 -12.26
CA THR A 44 -9.07 -1.92 -13.00
C THR A 44 -9.73 -0.82 -12.17
N LYS A 45 -10.53 0.02 -12.85
CA LYS A 45 -11.32 1.09 -12.22
C LYS A 45 -10.48 2.04 -11.38
N GLY A 46 -9.30 2.40 -11.90
CA GLY A 46 -8.39 3.32 -11.24
C GLY A 46 -7.56 2.71 -10.12
N ARG A 47 -7.80 1.45 -9.76
CA ARG A 47 -7.01 0.74 -8.74
C ARG A 47 -5.62 0.41 -9.27
N LYS A 48 -4.62 0.43 -8.42
CA LYS A 48 -3.21 0.26 -8.80
C LYS A 48 -2.50 -0.72 -7.89
N ILE A 49 -1.55 -1.45 -8.47
CA ILE A 49 -0.57 -2.23 -7.73
C ILE A 49 0.77 -1.52 -7.88
N TYR A 50 1.43 -1.26 -6.76
CA TYR A 50 2.78 -0.69 -6.77
C TYR A 50 3.77 -1.68 -6.23
N GLY A 51 4.96 -1.71 -6.82
CA GLY A 51 6.09 -2.49 -6.35
C GLY A 51 7.24 -1.58 -5.93
N LEU A 52 7.96 -2.02 -4.92
CA LEU A 52 9.21 -1.40 -4.53
C LEU A 52 10.32 -2.11 -5.30
N LYS A 53 10.89 -1.43 -6.27
CA LYS A 53 11.92 -2.00 -7.14
C LYS A 53 13.30 -1.57 -6.70
N TYR A 54 14.19 -2.54 -6.55
CA TYR A 54 15.61 -2.33 -6.34
C TYR A 54 16.35 -3.16 -7.40
N GLU A 55 17.09 -2.47 -8.26
CA GLU A 55 17.69 -3.08 -9.46
C GLU A 55 16.59 -3.78 -10.29
N ASP A 56 16.69 -5.08 -10.52
CA ASP A 56 15.71 -5.82 -11.33
C ASP A 56 14.71 -6.62 -10.48
N GLU A 57 14.70 -6.40 -9.16
CA GLU A 57 13.86 -7.16 -8.25
C GLU A 57 12.77 -6.31 -7.61
N ILE A 58 11.60 -6.89 -7.43
CA ILE A 58 10.51 -6.32 -6.64
C ILE A 58 10.61 -6.85 -5.22
N GLU A 59 10.85 -5.95 -4.27
CA GLU A 59 11.09 -6.30 -2.87
C GLU A 59 9.86 -6.18 -1.98
N GLY A 60 8.87 -5.42 -2.42
CA GLY A 60 7.62 -5.23 -1.70
C GLY A 60 6.51 -4.89 -2.67
N ILE A 61 5.28 -5.14 -2.24
CA ILE A 61 4.08 -4.89 -3.06
C ILE A 61 3.03 -4.24 -2.18
N ILE A 62 2.34 -3.24 -2.72
CA ILE A 62 1.22 -2.60 -2.07
C ILE A 62 0.11 -2.37 -3.10
N CYS A 63 -1.12 -2.66 -2.70
CA CYS A 63 -2.28 -2.45 -3.54
C CYS A 63 -3.09 -1.27 -3.02
N VAL A 64 -3.46 -0.36 -3.90
CA VAL A 64 -4.10 0.91 -3.57
C VAL A 64 -5.34 1.10 -4.42
N ALA A 65 -6.43 1.50 -3.78
CA ALA A 65 -7.63 1.97 -4.44
C ALA A 65 -7.82 3.45 -4.11
N TYR A 66 -8.48 4.17 -5.00
CA TYR A 66 -8.67 5.62 -4.86
C TYR A 66 -10.13 5.94 -4.68
N THR A 67 -10.45 6.70 -3.64
CA THR A 67 -11.83 6.99 -3.22
C THR A 67 -11.97 8.45 -2.82
N ASN A 68 -13.20 8.84 -2.50
CA ASN A 68 -13.52 10.14 -1.89
C ASN A 68 -14.14 9.97 -0.50
N GLU A 69 -14.31 8.73 -0.04
CA GLU A 69 -14.79 8.39 1.29
C GLU A 69 -13.95 7.24 1.85
N ILE A 70 -13.97 7.06 3.16
CA ILE A 70 -13.20 5.99 3.83
C ILE A 70 -14.05 4.73 3.90
N PRO A 71 -13.62 3.63 3.23
CA PRO A 71 -14.36 2.37 3.30
C PRO A 71 -14.09 1.65 4.63
N HIS A 72 -15.13 0.99 5.15
CA HIS A 72 -15.04 0.18 6.37
C HIS A 72 -15.10 -1.33 6.07
N SER A 73 -15.18 -1.69 4.81
CA SER A 73 -15.21 -3.09 4.36
C SER A 73 -14.68 -3.18 2.93
N VAL A 74 -14.36 -4.40 2.50
CA VAL A 74 -13.94 -4.64 1.11
C VAL A 74 -15.09 -4.31 0.15
N LYS A 75 -16.32 -4.60 0.54
CA LYS A 75 -17.50 -4.27 -0.27
C LYS A 75 -17.62 -2.75 -0.48
N GLU A 76 -17.43 -1.97 0.58
CA GLU A 76 -17.45 -0.51 0.46
C GLU A 76 -16.28 -0.01 -0.38
N LEU A 77 -15.09 -0.60 -0.21
CA LEU A 77 -13.92 -0.27 -1.04
C LEU A 77 -14.22 -0.46 -2.53
N ASP A 78 -14.82 -1.60 -2.88
CA ASP A 78 -15.22 -1.89 -4.25
C ASP A 78 -16.18 -0.83 -4.79
N MET A 79 -17.25 -0.55 -4.06
CA MET A 79 -18.26 0.42 -4.45
C MET A 79 -17.70 1.83 -4.57
N MET A 80 -16.94 2.27 -3.58
CA MET A 80 -16.44 3.64 -3.52
C MET A 80 -15.38 3.92 -4.60
N SER A 81 -14.48 2.97 -4.85
CA SER A 81 -13.47 3.13 -5.89
C SER A 81 -14.10 3.07 -7.29
N GLU A 82 -15.07 2.19 -7.50
CA GLU A 82 -15.80 2.12 -8.76
C GLU A 82 -16.57 3.41 -9.05
N LEU A 83 -17.21 3.97 -8.02
CA LEU A 83 -18.00 5.20 -8.16
C LEU A 83 -17.14 6.38 -8.61
N VAL A 84 -15.98 6.56 -8.00
CA VAL A 84 -15.03 7.61 -8.39
C VAL A 84 -14.60 7.45 -9.84
N HIS A 85 -14.30 6.22 -10.24
CA HIS A 85 -13.88 5.91 -11.61
C HIS A 85 -14.99 6.17 -12.62
N MET A 86 -16.20 5.68 -12.33
CA MET A 86 -17.35 5.83 -13.23
C MET A 86 -17.77 7.28 -13.41
N LYS A 87 -17.72 8.07 -12.34
CA LYS A 87 -18.06 9.49 -12.39
C LYS A 87 -16.93 10.37 -12.90
N GLU A 88 -15.77 9.80 -13.18
CA GLU A 88 -14.57 10.51 -13.58
C GLU A 88 -14.20 11.63 -12.58
N GLU A 89 -14.47 11.39 -11.30
CA GLU A 89 -14.11 12.32 -10.24
C GLU A 89 -12.62 12.21 -9.92
N LYS A 90 -12.03 13.32 -9.48
CA LYS A 90 -10.67 13.30 -8.96
C LYS A 90 -10.69 12.69 -7.55
N PRO A 91 -9.96 11.60 -7.31
CA PRO A 91 -9.92 11.02 -5.97
C PRO A 91 -9.13 11.89 -5.01
N THR A 92 -9.56 11.94 -3.76
CA THR A 92 -8.88 12.68 -2.69
C THR A 92 -8.19 11.77 -1.68
N ILE A 93 -8.58 10.49 -1.66
CA ILE A 93 -8.10 9.52 -0.67
C ILE A 93 -7.49 8.31 -1.39
N ALA A 94 -6.28 7.94 -0.99
CA ALA A 94 -5.65 6.68 -1.39
C ALA A 94 -5.87 5.66 -0.27
N ILE A 95 -6.43 4.51 -0.61
CA ILE A 95 -6.70 3.43 0.32
C ILE A 95 -5.72 2.28 0.07
N ALA A 96 -4.77 2.09 0.99
CA ALA A 96 -3.90 0.93 0.98
C ALA A 96 -4.66 -0.23 1.63
N TYR A 97 -5.02 -1.25 0.86
CA TYR A 97 -5.86 -2.33 1.36
C TYR A 97 -5.10 -3.65 1.57
N THR A 98 -3.92 -3.79 1.00
CA THR A 98 -3.02 -4.89 1.29
C THR A 98 -1.59 -4.53 0.92
N ASP A 99 -0.64 -5.02 1.71
CA ASP A 99 0.78 -4.90 1.41
C ASP A 99 1.51 -6.14 1.91
N TRP A 100 2.61 -6.47 1.28
CA TRP A 100 3.51 -7.50 1.77
C TRP A 100 4.91 -7.26 1.23
N SER A 101 5.89 -7.83 1.92
CA SER A 101 7.29 -7.67 1.55
C SER A 101 7.94 -9.03 1.28
N ARG A 102 8.84 -9.04 0.33
CA ARG A 102 9.71 -10.18 0.01
C ARG A 102 11.07 -10.04 0.67
N LYS A 103 11.37 -8.85 1.20
CA LYS A 103 12.63 -8.52 1.85
C LYS A 103 12.37 -7.70 3.11
N ARG A 104 13.17 -7.94 4.16
CA ARG A 104 13.05 -7.23 5.43
C ARG A 104 13.20 -5.72 5.24
N GLY A 105 12.29 -4.96 5.82
CA GLY A 105 12.28 -3.50 5.73
C GLY A 105 11.57 -2.94 4.51
N ALA A 106 11.25 -3.77 3.51
CA ALA A 106 10.59 -3.31 2.30
C ALA A 106 9.17 -2.79 2.55
N GLY A 107 8.45 -3.36 3.53
CA GLY A 107 7.11 -2.90 3.89
C GLY A 107 7.10 -1.47 4.37
N ARG A 108 8.04 -1.10 5.24
CA ARG A 108 8.19 0.28 5.71
C ARG A 108 8.56 1.23 4.58
N GLU A 109 9.50 0.82 3.75
CA GLU A 109 10.00 1.65 2.66
C GLU A 109 8.94 1.90 1.60
N ILE A 110 8.16 0.87 1.23
CA ILE A 110 7.09 1.04 0.24
C ILE A 110 5.99 1.97 0.74
N ILE A 111 5.66 1.94 2.04
CA ILE A 111 4.72 2.89 2.63
C ILE A 111 5.22 4.33 2.42
N GLN A 112 6.48 4.60 2.74
CA GLN A 112 7.04 5.94 2.55
C GLN A 112 7.00 6.38 1.09
N LYS A 113 7.31 5.50 0.17
CA LYS A 113 7.26 5.79 -1.27
C LYS A 113 5.83 6.09 -1.75
N VAL A 114 4.85 5.34 -1.24
CA VAL A 114 3.44 5.59 -1.57
C VAL A 114 2.97 6.92 -1.00
N LEU A 115 3.38 7.29 0.21
CA LEU A 115 3.05 8.60 0.79
C LEU A 115 3.60 9.74 -0.07
N ASP A 116 4.84 9.64 -0.50
CA ASP A 116 5.46 10.64 -1.37
C ASP A 116 4.73 10.73 -2.72
N HIS A 117 4.41 9.59 -3.31
CA HIS A 117 3.68 9.52 -4.57
C HIS A 117 2.28 10.13 -4.45
N ALA A 118 1.56 9.79 -3.39
CA ALA A 118 0.21 10.32 -3.13
C ALA A 118 0.25 11.85 -3.01
N LYS A 119 1.21 12.38 -2.26
CA LYS A 119 1.38 13.81 -2.09
C LYS A 119 1.65 14.51 -3.43
N GLN A 120 2.55 13.96 -4.24
CA GLN A 120 2.88 14.49 -5.56
C GLN A 120 1.69 14.44 -6.51
N SER A 121 0.81 13.47 -6.34
CA SER A 121 -0.38 13.27 -7.19
C SER A 121 -1.58 14.11 -6.75
N GLY A 122 -1.45 14.91 -5.71
CA GLY A 122 -2.54 15.75 -5.19
C GLY A 122 -3.54 15.01 -4.32
N ILE A 123 -3.21 13.82 -3.85
CA ILE A 123 -4.01 13.08 -2.87
C ILE A 123 -3.90 13.80 -1.52
N GLU A 124 -5.03 13.94 -0.84
CA GLU A 124 -5.11 14.66 0.43
C GLU A 124 -4.90 13.77 1.65
N ARG A 125 -5.31 12.49 1.54
CA ARG A 125 -5.26 11.55 2.67
C ARG A 125 -4.81 10.17 2.20
N VAL A 126 -4.01 9.50 3.03
CA VAL A 126 -3.66 8.09 2.84
C VAL A 126 -4.16 7.30 4.04
N VAL A 127 -5.09 6.41 3.78
CA VAL A 127 -5.78 5.62 4.79
C VAL A 127 -5.67 4.14 4.42
N THR A 128 -5.64 3.27 5.40
CA THR A 128 -5.62 1.83 5.14
C THR A 128 -7.00 1.21 5.33
N LEU A 129 -7.21 0.07 4.70
CA LEU A 129 -8.29 -0.85 5.06
C LEU A 129 -7.61 -2.16 5.47
N SER A 130 -7.43 -2.35 6.77
CA SER A 130 -6.62 -3.42 7.33
C SER A 130 -7.47 -4.48 8.01
N PRO A 131 -7.00 -5.74 8.11
CA PRO A 131 -7.70 -6.72 8.93
C PRO A 131 -7.58 -6.39 10.42
N LEU A 132 -8.54 -6.88 11.23
CA LEU A 132 -8.50 -6.74 12.69
C LEU A 132 -7.55 -7.78 13.27
N THR A 133 -6.25 -7.61 13.08
CA THR A 133 -5.23 -8.51 13.62
C THR A 133 -4.18 -7.72 14.41
N PRO A 134 -3.57 -8.33 15.43
CA PRO A 134 -2.47 -7.68 16.16
C PRO A 134 -1.29 -7.33 15.23
N MET A 135 -1.01 -8.17 14.25
CA MET A 135 0.08 -7.96 13.32
C MET A 135 -0.13 -6.68 12.49
N ALA A 136 -1.32 -6.50 11.91
CA ALA A 136 -1.64 -5.30 11.13
C ALA A 136 -1.61 -4.05 12.00
N THR A 137 -2.17 -4.12 13.21
CA THR A 137 -2.15 -3.01 14.17
C THR A 137 -0.72 -2.61 14.51
N HIS A 138 0.11 -3.58 14.86
CA HIS A 138 1.50 -3.33 15.22
C HIS A 138 2.28 -2.70 14.06
N PHE A 139 2.11 -3.23 12.86
CA PHE A 139 2.80 -2.75 11.67
C PHE A 139 2.48 -1.28 11.38
N HIS A 140 1.20 -0.92 11.35
CA HIS A 140 0.80 0.44 11.00
C HIS A 140 1.14 1.45 12.10
N ILE A 141 0.92 1.11 13.36
CA ILE A 141 1.30 1.99 14.48
C ILE A 141 2.81 2.20 14.51
N LYS A 142 3.59 1.14 14.36
CA LYS A 142 5.05 1.22 14.33
C LYS A 142 5.56 2.13 13.20
N ASN A 143 4.88 2.14 12.08
CA ASN A 143 5.25 2.97 10.94
C ASN A 143 4.66 4.38 10.98
N GLY A 144 4.04 4.77 12.08
CA GLY A 144 3.63 6.14 12.33
C GLY A 144 2.19 6.48 12.00
N ALA A 145 1.37 5.50 11.65
CA ALA A 145 -0.05 5.72 11.39
C ALA A 145 -0.85 5.81 12.69
N LYS A 146 -2.02 6.43 12.61
CA LYS A 146 -2.99 6.50 13.70
C LYS A 146 -4.21 5.66 13.35
N GLN A 147 -4.71 4.87 14.32
CA GLN A 147 -5.97 4.17 14.15
C GLN A 147 -7.11 5.17 14.20
N ILE A 148 -7.92 5.23 13.14
CA ILE A 148 -9.04 6.17 13.05
C ILE A 148 -10.40 5.49 13.13
N SER A 149 -10.46 4.16 12.93
CA SER A 149 -11.72 3.42 12.97
C SER A 149 -11.48 1.96 13.23
N ILE A 150 -12.38 1.36 14.02
CA ILE A 150 -12.49 -0.10 14.20
C ILE A 150 -13.88 -0.49 13.69
N ASN A 151 -13.93 -1.43 12.75
CA ASN A 151 -15.15 -1.87 12.09
C ASN A 151 -15.44 -3.33 12.45
N ASP A 152 -16.46 -3.94 11.84
CA ASP A 152 -16.85 -5.32 12.20
C ASP A 152 -15.73 -6.34 11.97
N THR A 153 -15.05 -6.27 10.83
CA THR A 153 -13.96 -7.20 10.47
C THR A 153 -12.69 -6.51 10.05
N THR A 154 -12.68 -5.18 10.03
CA THR A 154 -11.54 -4.39 9.55
C THR A 154 -11.25 -3.25 10.49
N GLN A 155 -10.16 -2.55 10.22
CA GLN A 155 -9.79 -1.30 10.89
C GLN A 155 -9.10 -0.38 9.88
N ASN A 156 -9.15 0.91 10.16
CA ASN A 156 -8.53 1.92 9.32
C ASN A 156 -7.43 2.64 10.10
N PHE A 157 -6.29 2.83 9.44
CA PHE A 157 -5.20 3.66 9.93
C PHE A 157 -4.98 4.80 8.95
N GLU A 158 -4.57 5.92 9.46
CA GLU A 158 -4.24 7.08 8.62
C GLU A 158 -2.79 7.47 8.80
N TYR A 159 -2.09 7.63 7.68
CA TYR A 159 -0.74 8.16 7.62
C TYR A 159 -0.79 9.66 7.34
N GLU A 160 -0.02 10.42 8.09
CA GLU A 160 0.10 11.86 7.87
C GLU A 160 0.96 12.13 6.62
N LEU A 161 0.44 12.96 5.71
CA LEU A 161 1.21 13.45 4.58
C LEU A 161 1.99 14.68 5.02
N ARG A 162 3.31 14.54 5.09
CA ARG A 162 4.19 15.63 5.51
C ARG A 162 4.30 16.68 4.42
N SER A 163 4.24 17.92 4.84
CA SER A 163 4.43 19.08 3.96
C SER A 163 5.89 19.22 3.49
#